data_885632fb5d337c4624fb4c0fd7bcf225
#
_entry.id   885632fb5d337c4624fb4c0fd7bcf225
#
_cell.length_a   1.000
_cell.length_b   1.000
_cell.length_c   1.000
_cell.angle_alpha   90.00
_cell.angle_beta   90.00
_cell.angle_gamma   90.00
#
_symmetry.space_group_name_H-M   'P 1'
#
loop_
_entity.id
_entity.type
_entity.pdbx_description
1 polymer ?
#
loop_
_entity_poly.entity_id
_entity_poly.type
_entity_poly.pdbx_seq_one_letter_code
_entity_poly.pdbx_strand_id
1 'polypeptide(L)'
;MLHCVQHDNDFQQNNFNHPTSMFDRLFNRQPNDKPFLIAGPCSAETEAQVLETSQRLAATGKVQALRAGIWKPRTKPGGFEGVGAKGLPWLKKASELTGLPVAVEVATAKHVEDCLAFGVDLVWVGARTTGNPFSVQEIANALRGVDIPVLVKNPIHPELELWVGALERLQKAGLKQVGMIHRGFSSYGNTDFRNAPMWHLPIEMKRRLPELPILNDPSHICGRRDTLFGVAQQALDLDFDGTMIESHIDPDNAWSDAKQQITPEVLGQLITDLVWRHETTDKEEYLNALAGLRQQINNLDAEVIQLLGRRMAVAEKIGQYKKDNDITILQTARLNEILDRSKRQGAQVGLTPDFIERYLEAVHLESVLRQEKVMKGE
;
A
#
# COMPACT_ATOMS: atom_id res chain seq x y z
N MET A 1 -45.90 -35.91 -6.16
CA MET A 1 -45.40 -35.77 -4.78
C MET A 1 -43.90 -35.67 -4.86
N LEU A 2 -43.39 -34.45 -4.86
CA LEU A 2 -41.93 -34.17 -4.83
C LEU A 2 -41.61 -33.71 -3.42
N HIS A 3 -40.85 -34.51 -2.68
CA HIS A 3 -40.31 -34.15 -1.37
C HIS A 3 -39.18 -33.15 -1.54
N CYS A 4 -39.43 -31.94 -1.07
CA CYS A 4 -38.45 -30.89 -0.86
C CYS A 4 -37.71 -31.23 0.44
N VAL A 5 -36.41 -31.55 0.35
CA VAL A 5 -35.53 -31.71 1.52
C VAL A 5 -35.05 -30.32 1.90
N GLN A 6 -35.58 -29.78 3.01
CA GLN A 6 -35.03 -28.63 3.69
C GLN A 6 -33.69 -29.02 4.33
N HIS A 7 -32.60 -28.45 3.87
CA HIS A 7 -31.33 -28.43 4.60
C HIS A 7 -31.39 -27.30 5.63
N ASP A 8 -31.57 -27.69 6.88
CA ASP A 8 -31.37 -26.80 8.02
C ASP A 8 -29.91 -26.38 8.10
N ASN A 9 -29.66 -25.09 7.82
CA ASN A 9 -28.39 -24.42 8.05
C ASN A 9 -28.32 -23.98 9.52
N ASP A 10 -28.08 -24.89 10.43
CA ASP A 10 -27.65 -24.56 11.79
C ASP A 10 -26.12 -24.30 11.80
N PHE A 11 -25.70 -23.15 11.25
CA PHE A 11 -24.43 -22.56 11.62
C PHE A 11 -24.58 -21.90 13.00
N GLN A 12 -24.29 -22.67 14.05
CA GLN A 12 -24.06 -22.11 15.37
C GLN A 12 -22.96 -21.04 15.25
N GLN A 13 -23.36 -19.78 15.44
CA GLN A 13 -22.44 -18.66 15.67
C GLN A 13 -21.66 -18.95 16.95
N ASN A 14 -20.49 -19.54 16.82
CA ASN A 14 -19.51 -19.53 17.88
C ASN A 14 -19.02 -18.09 18.04
N ASN A 15 -19.65 -17.37 18.96
CA ASN A 15 -19.19 -16.08 19.45
C ASN A 15 -17.83 -16.25 20.12
N PHE A 16 -16.76 -16.15 19.35
CA PHE A 16 -15.44 -15.84 19.89
C PHE A 16 -15.44 -14.36 20.23
N ASN A 17 -15.64 -14.04 21.51
CA ASN A 17 -15.47 -12.72 22.06
C ASN A 17 -13.99 -12.31 22.06
N HIS A 18 -13.37 -12.09 20.87
CA HIS A 18 -12.28 -11.13 20.77
C HIS A 18 -12.93 -9.74 20.70
N PRO A 19 -12.51 -8.80 21.57
CA PRO A 19 -13.16 -7.52 21.58
C PRO A 19 -12.98 -6.87 20.20
N THR A 20 -14.10 -6.60 19.53
CA THR A 20 -14.24 -5.74 18.34
C THR A 20 -13.40 -4.45 18.48
N SER A 21 -13.08 -4.07 19.69
CA SER A 21 -12.30 -2.90 20.08
C SER A 21 -10.84 -2.88 19.61
N MET A 22 -10.22 -4.01 19.22
CA MET A 22 -8.80 -4.01 18.85
C MET A 22 -8.59 -3.47 17.43
N PHE A 23 -9.46 -3.84 16.48
CA PHE A 23 -9.43 -3.29 15.13
C PHE A 23 -10.08 -1.90 15.05
N ASP A 24 -10.90 -1.51 16.04
CA ASP A 24 -11.43 -0.15 16.14
C ASP A 24 -10.32 0.90 16.17
N ARG A 25 -9.17 0.59 16.78
CA ARG A 25 -7.99 1.46 16.74
C ARG A 25 -7.43 1.67 15.32
N LEU A 26 -7.59 0.72 14.42
CA LEU A 26 -7.17 0.87 13.04
C LEU A 26 -8.20 1.67 12.22
N PHE A 27 -9.47 1.35 12.38
CA PHE A 27 -10.56 1.91 11.55
C PHE A 27 -11.17 3.20 12.12
N ASN A 28 -10.97 3.48 13.42
CA ASN A 28 -11.42 4.69 14.11
C ASN A 28 -10.25 5.39 14.81
N ARG A 29 -9.06 5.39 14.18
CA ARG A 29 -7.86 6.00 14.73
C ARG A 29 -8.10 7.44 15.13
N GLN A 30 -7.74 7.78 16.37
CA GLN A 30 -7.77 9.16 16.85
C GLN A 30 -6.43 9.84 16.57
N PRO A 31 -6.42 11.17 16.42
CA PRO A 31 -5.16 11.92 16.39
C PRO A 31 -4.32 11.56 17.62
N ASN A 32 -3.05 11.23 17.42
CA ASN A 32 -2.09 10.77 18.44
C ASN A 32 -2.18 9.30 18.87
N ASP A 33 -3.06 8.49 18.31
CA ASP A 33 -3.00 7.05 18.51
C ASP A 33 -1.73 6.47 17.92
N LYS A 34 -1.18 5.47 18.61
CA LYS A 34 0.00 4.73 18.11
C LYS A 34 -0.37 3.95 16.85
N PRO A 35 0.55 3.89 15.84
CA PRO A 35 0.32 3.10 14.64
C PRO A 35 0.02 1.64 14.94
N PHE A 36 -0.87 1.06 14.15
CA PHE A 36 -1.30 -0.34 14.26
C PHE A 36 -0.23 -1.27 13.67
N LEU A 37 0.23 -2.26 14.45
CA LEU A 37 1.24 -3.23 14.00
C LEU A 37 0.65 -4.62 13.81
N ILE A 38 0.75 -5.13 12.59
CA ILE A 38 0.51 -6.53 12.23
C ILE A 38 1.87 -7.20 12.02
N ALA A 39 2.17 -8.28 12.73
CA ALA A 39 3.44 -8.97 12.58
C ALA A 39 3.31 -10.49 12.61
N GLY A 40 4.27 -11.18 12.00
CA GLY A 40 4.34 -12.63 11.97
C GLY A 40 5.06 -13.14 10.73
N PRO A 41 5.21 -14.45 10.55
CA PRO A 41 6.04 -14.98 9.49
C PRO A 41 5.46 -14.73 8.10
N CYS A 42 6.35 -14.68 7.12
CA CYS A 42 5.95 -14.68 5.71
C CYS A 42 5.02 -15.86 5.44
N SER A 43 5.40 -17.06 5.87
CA SER A 43 4.60 -18.30 5.75
C SER A 43 4.50 -19.01 7.08
N ALA A 44 3.34 -19.61 7.34
CA ALA A 44 3.25 -20.71 8.29
C ALA A 44 3.95 -21.94 7.67
N GLU A 45 4.90 -22.50 8.39
CA GLU A 45 5.74 -23.61 7.91
C GLU A 45 5.49 -24.89 8.71
N THR A 46 5.50 -24.75 10.02
CA THR A 46 5.17 -25.81 11.00
C THR A 46 4.37 -25.21 12.15
N GLU A 47 3.62 -26.04 12.88
CA GLU A 47 2.91 -25.59 14.08
C GLU A 47 3.87 -24.98 15.11
N ALA A 48 5.00 -25.63 15.38
CA ALA A 48 5.99 -25.15 16.33
C ALA A 48 6.53 -23.77 15.95
N GLN A 49 6.88 -23.56 14.69
CA GLN A 49 7.35 -22.26 14.17
C GLN A 49 6.30 -21.16 14.34
N VAL A 50 5.02 -21.45 14.01
CA VAL A 50 3.93 -20.47 14.17
C VAL A 50 3.74 -20.09 15.62
N LEU A 51 3.63 -21.09 16.51
CA LEU A 51 3.36 -20.83 17.95
C LEU A 51 4.51 -20.09 18.62
N GLU A 52 5.75 -20.50 18.41
CA GLU A 52 6.92 -19.85 19.00
C GLU A 52 7.07 -18.41 18.48
N THR A 53 6.95 -18.20 17.16
CA THR A 53 6.99 -16.85 16.59
C THR A 53 5.92 -15.95 17.23
N SER A 54 4.69 -16.45 17.35
CA SER A 54 3.56 -15.69 17.90
C SER A 54 3.74 -15.35 19.37
N GLN A 55 4.21 -16.30 20.19
CA GLN A 55 4.46 -16.05 21.61
C GLN A 55 5.59 -15.02 21.83
N ARG A 56 6.68 -15.12 21.07
CA ARG A 56 7.78 -14.14 21.15
C ARG A 56 7.36 -12.76 20.66
N LEU A 57 6.51 -12.66 19.62
CA LEU A 57 5.93 -11.40 19.17
C LEU A 57 4.99 -10.80 20.23
N ALA A 58 4.12 -11.59 20.83
CA ALA A 58 3.24 -11.14 21.92
C ALA A 58 4.03 -10.64 23.13
N ALA A 59 5.12 -11.31 23.48
CA ALA A 59 6.01 -10.91 24.59
C ALA A 59 6.65 -9.53 24.38
N THR A 60 6.79 -9.04 23.14
CA THR A 60 7.27 -7.67 22.87
C THR A 60 6.31 -6.59 23.37
N GLY A 61 5.02 -6.90 23.54
CA GLY A 61 3.96 -5.94 23.89
C GLY A 61 3.70 -4.87 22.83
N LYS A 62 4.20 -5.06 21.58
CA LYS A 62 4.13 -4.06 20.52
C LYS A 62 3.12 -4.43 19.42
N VAL A 63 2.81 -5.71 19.25
CA VAL A 63 1.99 -6.25 18.17
C VAL A 63 0.52 -6.23 18.54
N GLN A 64 -0.36 -5.77 17.64
CA GLN A 64 -1.80 -5.75 17.81
C GLN A 64 -2.50 -6.92 17.09
N ALA A 65 -1.91 -7.44 16.02
CA ALA A 65 -2.43 -8.62 15.34
C ALA A 65 -1.29 -9.49 14.78
N LEU A 66 -1.49 -10.80 14.81
CA LEU A 66 -0.58 -11.76 14.22
C LEU A 66 -0.91 -11.97 12.74
N ARG A 67 0.09 -12.26 11.92
CA ARG A 67 -0.10 -12.68 10.53
C ARG A 67 0.65 -13.98 10.24
N ALA A 68 0.13 -14.80 9.34
CA ALA A 68 0.93 -15.80 8.64
C ALA A 68 0.31 -16.11 7.27
N GLY A 69 1.14 -16.23 6.25
CA GLY A 69 0.69 -16.70 4.93
C GLY A 69 0.57 -18.21 4.91
N ILE A 70 -0.62 -18.72 4.64
CA ILE A 70 -0.86 -20.18 4.49
C ILE A 70 -1.08 -20.59 3.04
N TRP A 71 -1.46 -19.66 2.19
CA TRP A 71 -1.54 -19.80 0.73
C TRP A 71 -0.58 -18.80 0.07
N LYS A 72 0.32 -19.29 -0.78
CA LYS A 72 1.39 -18.48 -1.38
C LYS A 72 1.34 -18.56 -2.89
N PRO A 73 0.74 -17.58 -3.58
CA PRO A 73 0.81 -17.53 -5.03
C PRO A 73 2.26 -17.30 -5.47
N ARG A 74 2.83 -18.22 -6.23
CA ARG A 74 4.22 -18.13 -6.72
C ARG A 74 4.25 -17.74 -8.19
N THR A 75 5.19 -16.87 -8.56
CA THR A 75 5.39 -16.47 -9.96
C THR A 75 6.03 -17.61 -10.76
N LYS A 76 6.89 -18.41 -10.10
CA LYS A 76 7.54 -19.58 -10.73
C LYS A 76 7.03 -20.85 -10.03
N PRO A 77 6.75 -21.92 -10.78
CA PRO A 77 6.40 -23.22 -10.20
C PRO A 77 7.57 -23.83 -9.42
N GLY A 78 7.29 -24.74 -8.48
CA GLY A 78 8.29 -25.47 -7.71
C GLY A 78 8.78 -24.78 -6.44
N GLY A 79 8.27 -23.59 -6.09
CA GLY A 79 8.50 -22.98 -4.78
C GLY A 79 7.50 -23.46 -3.72
N PHE A 80 7.76 -23.17 -2.46
CA PHE A 80 6.84 -23.47 -1.35
C PHE A 80 5.55 -22.64 -1.52
N GLU A 81 4.42 -23.33 -1.74
CA GLU A 81 3.12 -22.71 -2.02
C GLU A 81 2.26 -22.47 -0.77
N GLY A 82 2.83 -22.73 0.40
CA GLY A 82 2.14 -22.67 1.70
C GLY A 82 1.60 -24.03 2.15
N VAL A 83 1.20 -24.10 3.41
CA VAL A 83 0.63 -25.32 4.01
C VAL A 83 -0.87 -25.47 3.74
N GLY A 84 -1.49 -24.46 3.16
CA GLY A 84 -2.94 -24.44 2.92
C GLY A 84 -3.75 -24.36 4.22
N ALA A 85 -4.98 -24.83 4.16
CA ALA A 85 -5.91 -24.83 5.30
C ALA A 85 -5.39 -25.56 6.55
N LYS A 86 -4.36 -26.40 6.42
CA LYS A 86 -3.71 -27.05 7.58
C LYS A 86 -3.11 -26.04 8.57
N GLY A 87 -2.76 -24.86 8.11
CA GLY A 87 -2.23 -23.77 8.95
C GLY A 87 -3.28 -23.09 9.81
N LEU A 88 -4.56 -23.17 9.46
CA LEU A 88 -5.64 -22.48 10.18
C LEU A 88 -5.76 -22.92 11.65
N PRO A 89 -5.75 -24.24 11.99
CA PRO A 89 -5.70 -24.68 13.38
C PRO A 89 -4.51 -24.14 14.17
N TRP A 90 -3.33 -24.01 13.53
CA TRP A 90 -2.13 -23.47 14.18
C TRP A 90 -2.29 -21.98 14.52
N LEU A 91 -2.89 -21.21 13.60
CA LEU A 91 -3.19 -19.80 13.83
C LEU A 91 -4.23 -19.59 14.92
N LYS A 92 -5.28 -20.41 14.94
CA LYS A 92 -6.28 -20.38 16.02
C LYS A 92 -5.62 -20.63 17.38
N LYS A 93 -4.78 -21.66 17.48
CA LYS A 93 -4.03 -21.97 18.70
C LYS A 93 -3.06 -20.85 19.09
N ALA A 94 -2.41 -20.20 18.10
CA ALA A 94 -1.56 -19.02 18.36
C ALA A 94 -2.36 -17.86 18.94
N SER A 95 -3.56 -17.59 18.40
CA SER A 95 -4.48 -16.58 18.92
C SER A 95 -4.91 -16.91 20.37
N GLU A 96 -5.29 -18.15 20.65
CA GLU A 96 -5.68 -18.60 21.99
C GLU A 96 -4.54 -18.48 23.02
N LEU A 97 -3.30 -18.78 22.61
CA LEU A 97 -2.12 -18.71 23.48
C LEU A 97 -1.65 -17.28 23.76
N THR A 98 -1.85 -16.37 22.83
CA THR A 98 -1.31 -15.00 22.91
C THR A 98 -2.36 -13.95 23.25
N GLY A 99 -3.64 -14.28 23.04
CA GLY A 99 -4.75 -13.31 23.13
C GLY A 99 -4.75 -12.29 21.97
N LEU A 100 -3.89 -12.47 20.94
CA LEU A 100 -3.84 -11.58 19.78
C LEU A 100 -4.67 -12.14 18.63
N PRO A 101 -5.43 -11.28 17.90
CA PRO A 101 -6.16 -11.67 16.72
C PRO A 101 -5.22 -12.10 15.59
N VAL A 102 -5.73 -12.93 14.68
CA VAL A 102 -4.96 -13.45 13.55
C VAL A 102 -5.47 -12.93 12.22
N ALA A 103 -4.52 -12.62 11.33
CA ALA A 103 -4.75 -12.16 9.98
C ALA A 103 -4.21 -13.16 8.96
N VAL A 104 -4.94 -13.36 7.83
CA VAL A 104 -4.58 -14.32 6.77
C VAL A 104 -4.81 -13.71 5.39
N GLU A 105 -3.90 -14.01 4.43
CA GLU A 105 -4.08 -13.67 3.01
C GLU A 105 -5.13 -14.56 2.36
N VAL A 106 -6.07 -13.97 1.63
CA VAL A 106 -7.06 -14.69 0.83
C VAL A 106 -6.92 -14.32 -0.66
N ALA A 107 -7.15 -15.31 -1.53
CA ALA A 107 -7.08 -15.15 -2.97
C ALA A 107 -8.30 -15.72 -3.72
N THR A 108 -9.16 -16.47 -3.02
CA THR A 108 -10.36 -17.11 -3.58
C THR A 108 -11.50 -17.08 -2.58
N ALA A 109 -12.74 -17.30 -3.04
CA ALA A 109 -13.91 -17.46 -2.16
C ALA A 109 -13.72 -18.62 -1.17
N LYS A 110 -13.11 -19.74 -1.61
CA LYS A 110 -12.83 -20.89 -0.74
C LYS A 110 -11.88 -20.53 0.41
N HIS A 111 -10.86 -19.70 0.17
CA HIS A 111 -9.98 -19.22 1.23
C HIS A 111 -10.74 -18.39 2.27
N VAL A 112 -11.71 -17.59 1.84
CA VAL A 112 -12.59 -16.81 2.75
C VAL A 112 -13.42 -17.75 3.61
N GLU A 113 -14.11 -18.73 3.00
CA GLU A 113 -14.93 -19.73 3.71
C GLU A 113 -14.10 -20.49 4.76
N ASP A 114 -12.90 -20.94 4.40
CA ASP A 114 -12.00 -21.63 5.31
C ASP A 114 -11.56 -20.73 6.48
N CYS A 115 -11.20 -19.46 6.21
CA CYS A 115 -10.85 -18.49 7.24
C CYS A 115 -12.00 -18.26 8.22
N LEU A 116 -13.22 -18.06 7.72
CA LEU A 116 -14.41 -17.85 8.54
C LEU A 116 -14.75 -19.07 9.41
N ALA A 117 -14.63 -20.30 8.84
CA ALA A 117 -14.87 -21.54 9.56
C ALA A 117 -13.91 -21.76 10.75
N PHE A 118 -12.69 -21.22 10.67
CA PHE A 118 -11.69 -21.32 11.75
C PHE A 118 -11.63 -20.08 12.66
N GLY A 119 -12.46 -19.07 12.41
CA GLY A 119 -12.52 -17.87 13.24
C GLY A 119 -11.29 -16.95 13.08
N VAL A 120 -10.83 -16.78 11.84
CA VAL A 120 -9.81 -15.77 11.51
C VAL A 120 -10.42 -14.38 11.70
N ASP A 121 -9.69 -13.48 12.36
CA ASP A 121 -10.21 -12.19 12.82
C ASP A 121 -10.08 -11.07 11.78
N LEU A 122 -9.14 -11.20 10.83
CA LEU A 122 -8.90 -10.26 9.73
C LEU A 122 -8.41 -11.00 8.50
N VAL A 123 -8.88 -10.62 7.33
CA VAL A 123 -8.33 -11.12 6.07
C VAL A 123 -7.73 -9.99 5.24
N TRP A 124 -6.71 -10.30 4.42
CA TRP A 124 -6.28 -9.36 3.41
C TRP A 124 -6.24 -9.96 2.02
N VAL A 125 -6.59 -9.13 1.04
CA VAL A 125 -6.48 -9.46 -0.37
C VAL A 125 -5.05 -9.24 -0.83
N GLY A 126 -4.40 -10.29 -1.35
CA GLY A 126 -3.02 -10.24 -1.80
C GLY A 126 -2.81 -9.40 -3.06
N ALA A 127 -1.62 -8.85 -3.25
CA ALA A 127 -1.30 -7.94 -4.36
C ALA A 127 -1.53 -8.53 -5.76
N ARG A 128 -1.34 -9.86 -5.93
CA ARG A 128 -1.63 -10.55 -7.20
C ARG A 128 -3.13 -10.68 -7.46
N THR A 129 -3.89 -10.86 -6.40
CA THR A 129 -5.35 -10.99 -6.44
C THR A 129 -5.99 -9.62 -6.69
N THR A 130 -5.48 -8.55 -6.07
CA THR A 130 -5.97 -7.16 -6.27
C THR A 130 -5.93 -6.73 -7.73
N GLY A 131 -4.93 -7.20 -8.49
CA GLY A 131 -4.83 -6.94 -9.93
C GLY A 131 -5.86 -7.66 -10.80
N ASN A 132 -6.73 -8.50 -10.21
CA ASN A 132 -7.76 -9.25 -10.94
C ASN A 132 -9.16 -8.92 -10.41
N PRO A 133 -9.94 -8.06 -11.13
CA PRO A 133 -11.28 -7.66 -10.69
C PRO A 133 -12.27 -8.81 -10.48
N PHE A 134 -12.15 -9.92 -11.23
CA PHE A 134 -13.02 -11.09 -11.06
C PHE A 134 -12.75 -11.79 -9.73
N SER A 135 -11.48 -12.04 -9.41
CA SER A 135 -11.10 -12.66 -8.14
C SER A 135 -11.49 -11.80 -6.93
N VAL A 136 -11.31 -10.46 -7.04
CA VAL A 136 -11.75 -9.54 -5.98
C VAL A 136 -13.28 -9.59 -5.83
N GLN A 137 -14.03 -9.67 -6.94
CA GLN A 137 -15.49 -9.76 -6.88
C GLN A 137 -15.97 -11.07 -6.23
N GLU A 138 -15.32 -12.20 -6.51
CA GLU A 138 -15.61 -13.48 -5.86
C GLU A 138 -15.37 -13.41 -4.35
N ILE A 139 -14.25 -12.82 -3.92
CA ILE A 139 -13.95 -12.59 -2.50
C ILE A 139 -15.00 -11.68 -1.86
N ALA A 140 -15.34 -10.56 -2.51
CA ALA A 140 -16.36 -9.64 -2.03
C ALA A 140 -17.74 -10.31 -1.87
N ASN A 141 -18.10 -11.20 -2.80
CA ASN A 141 -19.34 -11.97 -2.71
C ASN A 141 -19.32 -12.97 -1.54
N ALA A 142 -18.19 -13.66 -1.32
CA ALA A 142 -18.01 -14.60 -0.21
C ALA A 142 -18.05 -13.90 1.16
N LEU A 143 -17.66 -12.63 1.22
CA LEU A 143 -17.66 -11.82 2.44
C LEU A 143 -19.00 -11.08 2.68
N ARG A 144 -19.96 -11.19 1.77
CA ARG A 144 -21.25 -10.48 1.90
C ARG A 144 -22.00 -10.90 3.16
N GLY A 145 -22.36 -9.92 4.01
CA GLY A 145 -23.05 -10.16 5.26
C GLY A 145 -22.18 -10.65 6.41
N VAL A 146 -20.87 -10.69 6.21
CA VAL A 146 -19.88 -11.02 7.24
C VAL A 146 -19.29 -9.74 7.81
N ASP A 147 -19.22 -9.64 9.13
CA ASP A 147 -18.61 -8.50 9.83
C ASP A 147 -17.17 -8.84 10.21
N ILE A 148 -16.26 -8.71 9.26
CA ILE A 148 -14.83 -8.96 9.42
C ILE A 148 -14.04 -7.83 8.75
N PRO A 149 -12.94 -7.33 9.38
CA PRO A 149 -12.04 -6.39 8.76
C PRO A 149 -11.34 -6.97 7.53
N VAL A 150 -11.25 -6.18 6.46
CA VAL A 150 -10.58 -6.56 5.22
C VAL A 150 -9.56 -5.52 4.79
N LEU A 151 -8.32 -5.92 4.65
CA LEU A 151 -7.28 -5.06 4.08
C LEU A 151 -6.98 -5.45 2.63
N VAL A 152 -6.63 -4.47 1.81
CA VAL A 152 -6.30 -4.71 0.38
C VAL A 152 -4.89 -4.24 0.10
N LYS A 153 -4.00 -5.16 -0.27
CA LYS A 153 -2.67 -4.78 -0.77
C LYS A 153 -2.80 -4.10 -2.13
N ASN A 154 -1.99 -3.07 -2.38
CA ASN A 154 -1.92 -2.49 -3.72
C ASN A 154 -1.57 -3.58 -4.76
N PRO A 155 -2.05 -3.46 -6.02
CA PRO A 155 -1.69 -4.37 -7.09
C PRO A 155 -0.17 -4.35 -7.35
N ILE A 156 0.36 -5.41 -7.98
CA ILE A 156 1.80 -5.49 -8.28
C ILE A 156 2.24 -4.34 -9.20
N HIS A 157 1.46 -4.07 -10.24
CA HIS A 157 1.71 -2.97 -11.17
C HIS A 157 1.17 -1.65 -10.62
N PRO A 158 1.77 -0.50 -10.97
CA PRO A 158 1.38 0.81 -10.46
C PRO A 158 0.08 1.33 -11.11
N GLU A 159 -0.99 0.57 -10.98
CA GLU A 159 -2.33 0.88 -11.49
C GLU A 159 -3.27 1.23 -10.34
N LEU A 160 -3.46 2.54 -10.12
CA LEU A 160 -4.22 3.05 -9.00
C LEU A 160 -5.71 2.63 -9.07
N GLU A 161 -6.30 2.65 -10.26
CA GLU A 161 -7.72 2.33 -10.45
C GLU A 161 -8.06 0.87 -10.12
N LEU A 162 -7.11 -0.05 -10.26
CA LEU A 162 -7.31 -1.43 -9.79
C LEU A 162 -7.37 -1.50 -8.25
N TRP A 163 -6.57 -0.68 -7.56
CA TRP A 163 -6.61 -0.64 -6.11
C TRP A 163 -7.90 0.00 -5.59
N VAL A 164 -8.28 1.15 -6.15
CA VAL A 164 -9.57 1.81 -5.86
C VAL A 164 -10.74 0.86 -6.13
N GLY A 165 -10.78 0.26 -7.32
CA GLY A 165 -11.86 -0.65 -7.71
C GLY A 165 -11.96 -1.90 -6.81
N ALA A 166 -10.85 -2.39 -6.26
CA ALA A 166 -10.87 -3.49 -5.29
C ALA A 166 -11.55 -3.08 -3.97
N LEU A 167 -11.21 -1.89 -3.45
CA LEU A 167 -11.82 -1.34 -2.23
C LEU A 167 -13.33 -1.08 -2.43
N GLU A 168 -13.71 -0.45 -3.53
CA GLU A 168 -15.12 -0.19 -3.85
C GLU A 168 -15.97 -1.46 -3.96
N ARG A 169 -15.42 -2.57 -4.51
CA ARG A 169 -16.14 -3.86 -4.59
C ARG A 169 -16.45 -4.40 -3.21
N LEU A 170 -15.50 -4.31 -2.27
CA LEU A 170 -15.69 -4.74 -0.89
C LEU A 170 -16.73 -3.85 -0.17
N GLN A 171 -16.63 -2.53 -0.31
CA GLN A 171 -17.61 -1.59 0.25
C GLN A 171 -19.02 -1.81 -0.32
N LYS A 172 -19.16 -2.01 -1.64
CA LYS A 172 -20.43 -2.35 -2.30
C LYS A 172 -21.01 -3.71 -1.87
N ALA A 173 -20.17 -4.64 -1.42
CA ALA A 173 -20.62 -5.89 -0.82
C ALA A 173 -21.14 -5.71 0.62
N GLY A 174 -20.99 -4.54 1.22
CA GLY A 174 -21.50 -4.18 2.55
C GLY A 174 -20.47 -4.24 3.67
N LEU A 175 -19.18 -4.43 3.34
CA LEU A 175 -18.11 -4.43 4.33
C LEU A 175 -17.85 -3.01 4.85
N LYS A 176 -17.86 -2.84 6.17
CA LYS A 176 -17.71 -1.55 6.85
C LYS A 176 -16.25 -1.24 7.20
N GLN A 177 -15.49 -2.26 7.57
CA GLN A 177 -14.10 -2.15 7.97
C GLN A 177 -13.18 -2.59 6.82
N VAL A 178 -12.90 -1.66 5.90
CA VAL A 178 -12.02 -1.86 4.74
C VAL A 178 -10.84 -0.92 4.83
N GLY A 179 -9.63 -1.43 4.58
CA GLY A 179 -8.40 -0.63 4.63
C GLY A 179 -7.38 -1.05 3.58
N MET A 180 -6.26 -0.38 3.55
CA MET A 180 -5.22 -0.50 2.53
C MET A 180 -3.91 -1.01 3.10
N ILE A 181 -3.14 -1.75 2.29
CA ILE A 181 -1.74 -2.09 2.59
C ILE A 181 -0.87 -1.69 1.40
N HIS A 182 0.05 -0.78 1.64
CA HIS A 182 1.07 -0.39 0.68
C HIS A 182 2.29 -1.28 0.81
N ARG A 183 2.57 -2.10 -0.24
CA ARG A 183 3.68 -3.06 -0.30
C ARG A 183 4.69 -2.76 -1.41
N GLY A 184 4.61 -1.57 -2.03
CA GLY A 184 5.40 -1.18 -3.20
C GLY A 184 4.88 -1.79 -4.50
N PHE A 185 5.46 -1.34 -5.61
CA PHE A 185 5.06 -1.70 -6.96
C PHE A 185 6.23 -2.29 -7.75
N SER A 186 5.92 -3.12 -8.74
CA SER A 186 6.93 -3.59 -9.68
C SER A 186 7.47 -2.43 -10.50
N SER A 187 8.77 -2.44 -10.74
CA SER A 187 9.44 -1.50 -11.62
C SER A 187 10.38 -2.27 -12.56
N TYR A 188 10.59 -1.71 -13.74
CA TYR A 188 11.60 -2.23 -14.66
C TYR A 188 12.97 -1.61 -14.35
N GLY A 189 14.01 -2.42 -14.40
CA GLY A 189 15.39 -2.00 -14.11
C GLY A 189 15.85 -2.28 -12.68
N ASN A 190 17.04 -1.85 -12.33
CA ASN A 190 17.62 -1.98 -11.01
C ASN A 190 17.06 -0.90 -10.08
N THR A 191 16.52 -1.33 -8.96
CA THR A 191 16.10 -0.45 -7.86
C THR A 191 16.75 -0.91 -6.57
N ASP A 192 16.91 -0.01 -5.62
CA ASP A 192 17.37 -0.36 -4.26
C ASP A 192 16.36 -1.18 -3.49
N PHE A 193 15.14 -1.30 -4.01
CA PHE A 193 14.01 -1.99 -3.41
C PHE A 193 13.56 -3.19 -4.25
N ARG A 194 13.05 -4.22 -3.59
CA ARG A 194 12.41 -5.35 -4.28
C ARG A 194 11.15 -4.91 -5.03
N ASN A 195 10.40 -3.99 -4.43
CA ASN A 195 9.25 -3.33 -5.04
C ASN A 195 9.35 -1.84 -4.75
N ALA A 196 9.44 -1.01 -5.79
CA ALA A 196 9.60 0.42 -5.62
C ALA A 196 8.44 1.02 -4.80
N PRO A 197 8.70 1.83 -3.78
CA PRO A 197 7.64 2.36 -2.93
C PRO A 197 6.69 3.31 -3.67
N MET A 198 7.16 4.04 -4.68
CA MET A 198 6.35 4.98 -5.49
C MET A 198 5.38 5.78 -4.61
N TRP A 199 5.88 6.46 -3.58
CA TRP A 199 5.12 7.11 -2.51
C TRP A 199 3.99 8.02 -3.00
N HIS A 200 4.11 8.60 -4.19
CA HIS A 200 3.05 9.42 -4.79
C HIS A 200 1.73 8.65 -4.99
N LEU A 201 1.77 7.33 -5.20
CA LEU A 201 0.56 6.52 -5.36
C LEU A 201 -0.21 6.32 -4.05
N PRO A 202 0.40 5.84 -2.95
CA PRO A 202 -0.34 5.76 -1.69
C PRO A 202 -0.72 7.13 -1.12
N ILE A 203 0.04 8.20 -1.36
CA ILE A 203 -0.37 9.57 -1.03
C ILE A 203 -1.64 9.94 -1.80
N GLU A 204 -1.72 9.62 -3.09
CA GLU A 204 -2.92 9.86 -3.88
C GLU A 204 -4.11 9.01 -3.39
N MET A 205 -3.87 7.76 -2.90
CA MET A 205 -4.92 6.97 -2.26
C MET A 205 -5.46 7.64 -1.00
N LYS A 206 -4.60 8.15 -0.10
CA LYS A 206 -5.03 8.93 1.08
C LYS A 206 -5.83 10.16 0.69
N ARG A 207 -5.45 10.84 -0.39
CA ARG A 207 -6.17 12.01 -0.90
C ARG A 207 -7.57 11.67 -1.41
N ARG A 208 -7.73 10.51 -2.10
CA ARG A 208 -9.03 10.07 -2.67
C ARG A 208 -9.93 9.40 -1.65
N LEU A 209 -9.36 8.67 -0.70
CA LEU A 209 -10.05 7.84 0.28
C LEU A 209 -9.49 8.12 1.69
N PRO A 210 -9.64 9.37 2.18
CA PRO A 210 -9.03 9.81 3.44
C PRO A 210 -9.59 9.07 4.67
N GLU A 211 -10.78 8.48 4.55
CA GLU A 211 -11.45 7.73 5.61
C GLU A 211 -10.94 6.29 5.75
N LEU A 212 -10.19 5.78 4.76
CA LEU A 212 -9.71 4.41 4.80
C LEU A 212 -8.28 4.35 5.35
N PRO A 213 -8.03 3.54 6.40
CA PRO A 213 -6.69 3.40 6.94
C PRO A 213 -5.74 2.74 5.94
N ILE A 214 -4.47 3.16 6.00
CA ILE A 214 -3.41 2.60 5.18
C ILE A 214 -2.23 2.13 6.04
N LEU A 215 -1.86 0.86 5.88
CA LEU A 215 -0.67 0.27 6.48
C LEU A 215 0.47 0.20 5.47
N ASN A 216 1.68 0.31 5.96
CA ASN A 216 2.89 0.05 5.18
C ASN A 216 3.36 -1.39 5.37
N ASP A 217 3.79 -2.07 4.30
CA ASP A 217 4.46 -3.37 4.34
C ASP A 217 5.92 -3.20 3.89
N PRO A 218 6.82 -2.78 4.79
CA PRO A 218 8.22 -2.51 4.45
C PRO A 218 8.96 -3.79 4.06
N SER A 219 8.57 -4.96 4.57
CA SER A 219 9.20 -6.23 4.23
C SER A 219 9.15 -6.52 2.73
N HIS A 220 7.98 -6.33 2.11
CA HIS A 220 7.82 -6.54 0.68
C HIS A 220 8.38 -5.40 -0.18
N ILE A 221 8.41 -4.16 0.34
CA ILE A 221 9.06 -3.04 -0.33
C ILE A 221 10.57 -3.29 -0.41
N CYS A 222 11.19 -3.53 0.73
CA CYS A 222 12.65 -3.65 0.85
C CYS A 222 13.19 -4.95 0.24
N GLY A 223 12.58 -6.10 0.55
CA GLY A 223 13.12 -7.42 0.19
C GLY A 223 14.42 -7.77 0.92
N ARG A 224 14.85 -6.93 1.88
CA ARG A 224 16.09 -7.03 2.67
C ARG A 224 15.87 -6.34 4.03
N ARG A 225 16.68 -6.71 5.04
CA ARG A 225 16.45 -6.29 6.43
C ARG A 225 16.95 -4.87 6.75
N ASP A 226 18.07 -4.47 6.17
CA ASP A 226 18.80 -3.25 6.48
C ASP A 226 18.10 -1.94 6.09
N THR A 227 17.11 -1.99 5.21
CA THR A 227 16.32 -0.84 4.77
C THR A 227 14.93 -0.77 5.42
N LEU A 228 14.53 -1.78 6.21
CA LEU A 228 13.19 -1.86 6.83
C LEU A 228 12.86 -0.63 7.68
N PHE A 229 13.80 -0.23 8.55
CA PHE A 229 13.61 0.93 9.43
C PHE A 229 13.32 2.21 8.64
N GLY A 230 14.13 2.50 7.62
CA GLY A 230 13.99 3.72 6.82
C GLY A 230 12.64 3.78 6.10
N VAL A 231 12.17 2.65 5.52
CA VAL A 231 10.87 2.58 4.83
C VAL A 231 9.71 2.67 5.82
N ALA A 232 9.81 2.00 6.97
CA ALA A 232 8.78 2.08 8.01
C ALA A 232 8.68 3.50 8.58
N GLN A 233 9.81 4.16 8.86
CA GLN A 233 9.84 5.56 9.32
C GLN A 233 9.24 6.51 8.29
N GLN A 234 9.60 6.37 7.03
CA GLN A 234 9.06 7.21 5.96
C GLN A 234 7.54 7.07 5.82
N ALA A 235 7.00 5.87 5.98
CA ALA A 235 5.55 5.66 5.99
C ALA A 235 4.89 6.42 7.15
N LEU A 236 5.46 6.37 8.36
CA LEU A 236 4.95 7.12 9.52
C LEU A 236 5.07 8.64 9.32
N ASP A 237 6.15 9.11 8.70
CA ASP A 237 6.33 10.53 8.35
C ASP A 237 5.31 11.00 7.30
N LEU A 238 4.74 10.08 6.52
CA LEU A 238 3.64 10.29 5.57
C LEU A 238 2.26 10.01 6.18
N ASP A 239 2.17 9.91 7.51
CA ASP A 239 0.94 9.69 8.26
C ASP A 239 0.20 8.39 7.87
N PHE A 240 0.92 7.27 7.76
CA PHE A 240 0.30 5.96 7.63
C PHE A 240 -0.20 5.49 9.00
N ASP A 241 -1.31 4.76 8.99
CA ASP A 241 -2.03 4.33 10.19
C ASP A 241 -1.37 3.14 10.89
N GLY A 242 -0.44 2.48 10.21
CA GLY A 242 0.26 1.35 10.79
C GLY A 242 1.23 0.68 9.84
N THR A 243 1.70 -0.50 10.26
CA THR A 243 2.66 -1.28 9.48
C THR A 243 2.39 -2.78 9.60
N MET A 244 2.70 -3.52 8.54
CA MET A 244 2.68 -4.99 8.50
C MET A 244 4.10 -5.50 8.22
N ILE A 245 4.75 -6.11 9.22
CA ILE A 245 6.15 -6.54 9.12
C ILE A 245 6.27 -8.05 9.24
N GLU A 246 7.09 -8.65 8.38
CA GLU A 246 7.40 -10.07 8.45
C GLU A 246 8.44 -10.38 9.52
N SER A 247 8.08 -11.30 10.44
CA SER A 247 8.93 -11.73 11.55
C SER A 247 8.88 -13.25 11.72
N HIS A 248 10.03 -13.87 11.94
CA HIS A 248 10.20 -15.32 12.03
C HIS A 248 11.20 -15.66 13.13
N ILE A 249 11.00 -16.78 13.86
CA ILE A 249 11.91 -17.22 14.93
C ILE A 249 13.34 -17.49 14.42
N ASP A 250 13.45 -18.00 13.20
CA ASP A 250 14.71 -18.30 12.51
C ASP A 250 14.62 -17.79 11.06
N PRO A 251 14.81 -16.48 10.83
CA PRO A 251 14.58 -15.88 9.52
C PRO A 251 15.51 -16.43 8.42
N ASP A 252 16.72 -16.84 8.77
CA ASP A 252 17.72 -17.28 7.79
C ASP A 252 17.36 -18.67 7.19
N ASN A 253 16.63 -19.49 7.93
CA ASN A 253 16.15 -20.81 7.51
C ASN A 253 14.67 -20.81 7.11
N ALA A 254 14.02 -19.66 7.00
CA ALA A 254 12.63 -19.57 6.59
C ALA A 254 12.41 -20.13 5.17
N TRP A 255 11.32 -20.87 4.95
CA TRP A 255 10.99 -21.50 3.67
C TRP A 255 10.54 -20.51 2.60
N SER A 256 10.21 -19.29 3.01
CA SER A 256 9.85 -18.22 2.10
C SER A 256 10.41 -16.89 2.54
N ASP A 257 10.86 -16.09 1.57
CA ASP A 257 11.29 -14.70 1.73
C ASP A 257 12.25 -14.44 2.92
N ALA A 258 13.17 -15.38 3.19
CA ALA A 258 14.11 -15.38 4.30
C ALA A 258 14.87 -14.04 4.49
N LYS A 259 15.27 -13.40 3.38
CA LYS A 259 16.13 -12.21 3.39
C LYS A 259 15.47 -10.96 3.98
N GLN A 260 14.14 -10.90 4.01
CA GLN A 260 13.39 -9.70 4.44
C GLN A 260 12.77 -9.84 5.84
N GLN A 261 12.73 -11.06 6.40
CA GLN A 261 12.17 -11.30 7.71
C GLN A 261 13.18 -11.00 8.82
N ILE A 262 12.71 -10.53 9.97
CA ILE A 262 13.50 -10.26 11.17
C ILE A 262 12.97 -11.08 12.34
N THR A 263 13.79 -11.25 13.39
CA THR A 263 13.30 -11.96 14.59
C THR A 263 12.31 -11.08 15.37
N PRO A 264 11.46 -11.67 16.24
CA PRO A 264 10.54 -10.91 17.09
C PRO A 264 11.24 -9.84 17.94
N GLU A 265 12.43 -10.12 18.47
CA GLU A 265 13.21 -9.18 19.28
C GLU A 265 13.71 -7.99 18.47
N VAL A 266 14.24 -8.27 17.26
CA VAL A 266 14.68 -7.22 16.33
C VAL A 266 13.49 -6.35 15.90
N LEU A 267 12.31 -6.95 15.68
CA LEU A 267 11.10 -6.20 15.42
C LEU A 267 10.70 -5.33 16.60
N GLY A 268 10.72 -5.87 17.81
CA GLY A 268 10.42 -5.10 19.02
C GLY A 268 11.34 -3.88 19.19
N GLN A 269 12.64 -4.03 18.89
CA GLN A 269 13.59 -2.92 18.92
C GLN A 269 13.30 -1.92 17.79
N LEU A 270 13.09 -2.39 16.55
CA LEU A 270 12.77 -1.54 15.40
C LEU A 270 11.57 -0.63 15.72
N ILE A 271 10.48 -1.20 16.25
CA ILE A 271 9.27 -0.43 16.60
C ILE A 271 9.54 0.56 17.75
N THR A 272 10.44 0.24 18.67
CA THR A 272 10.83 1.15 19.75
C THR A 272 11.62 2.36 19.23
N ASP A 273 12.45 2.14 18.22
CA ASP A 273 13.32 3.17 17.64
C ASP A 273 12.57 4.09 16.65
N LEU A 274 11.40 3.67 16.16
CA LEU A 274 10.59 4.52 15.27
C LEU A 274 10.11 5.79 15.99
N VAL A 275 10.27 6.91 15.32
CA VAL A 275 9.79 8.21 15.78
C VAL A 275 8.33 8.39 15.34
N TRP A 276 7.45 8.53 16.31
CA TRP A 276 6.03 8.72 16.08
C TRP A 276 5.74 10.21 15.96
N ARG A 277 5.18 10.61 14.84
CA ARG A 277 4.85 12.01 14.57
C ARG A 277 3.34 12.24 14.68
N HIS A 278 2.99 13.47 14.95
CA HIS A 278 1.60 13.91 15.03
C HIS A 278 1.27 14.79 13.83
N GLU A 279 0.06 14.68 13.33
CA GLU A 279 -0.41 15.46 12.20
C GLU A 279 -0.46 16.95 12.51
N THR A 280 -0.73 17.30 13.76
CA THR A 280 -0.85 18.69 14.22
C THR A 280 -0.30 18.88 15.63
N THR A 281 -0.20 20.14 16.05
CA THR A 281 0.23 20.55 17.40
C THR A 281 -0.54 21.81 17.82
N ASP A 282 -0.69 22.02 19.13
CA ASP A 282 -1.34 23.22 19.69
C ASP A 282 -0.35 24.39 19.88
N LYS A 283 0.92 24.25 19.45
CA LYS A 283 1.93 25.31 19.60
C LYS A 283 1.68 26.42 18.61
N GLU A 284 1.15 27.57 19.07
CA GLU A 284 0.83 28.75 18.23
C GLU A 284 2.02 29.24 17.41
N GLU A 285 3.22 29.30 18.02
CA GLU A 285 4.44 29.72 17.32
C GLU A 285 4.72 28.85 16.08
N TYR A 286 4.59 27.52 16.22
CA TYR A 286 4.75 26.58 15.12
C TYR A 286 3.68 26.81 14.05
N LEU A 287 2.40 26.93 14.43
CA LEU A 287 1.30 27.10 13.51
C LEU A 287 1.44 28.38 12.70
N ASN A 288 1.84 29.50 13.37
CA ASN A 288 2.07 30.78 12.70
C ASN A 288 3.26 30.75 11.76
N ALA A 289 4.37 30.15 12.16
CA ALA A 289 5.55 29.99 11.31
C ALA A 289 5.22 29.14 10.07
N LEU A 290 4.52 28.01 10.26
CA LEU A 290 4.10 27.13 9.16
C LEU A 290 3.12 27.83 8.21
N ALA A 291 2.17 28.60 8.71
CA ALA A 291 1.24 29.39 7.89
C ALA A 291 2.00 30.41 7.01
N GLY A 292 2.99 31.10 7.59
CA GLY A 292 3.84 32.04 6.85
C GLY A 292 4.64 31.38 5.72
N LEU A 293 5.22 30.19 5.98
CA LEU A 293 5.96 29.43 4.97
C LEU A 293 5.04 28.89 3.87
N ARG A 294 3.85 28.40 4.23
CA ARG A 294 2.83 27.95 3.26
C ARG A 294 2.37 29.10 2.35
N GLN A 295 2.21 30.31 2.91
CA GLN A 295 1.87 31.48 2.09
C GLN A 295 2.98 31.83 1.10
N GLN A 296 4.26 31.70 1.47
CA GLN A 296 5.38 31.91 0.55
C GLN A 296 5.35 30.85 -0.59
N ILE A 297 5.09 29.56 -0.29
CA ILE A 297 4.94 28.53 -1.31
C ILE A 297 3.78 28.87 -2.25
N ASN A 298 2.61 29.26 -1.73
CA ASN A 298 1.44 29.63 -2.55
C ASN A 298 1.77 30.76 -3.54
N ASN A 299 2.53 31.75 -3.10
CA ASN A 299 2.95 32.85 -3.95
C ASN A 299 3.89 32.38 -5.07
N LEU A 300 4.89 31.54 -4.73
CA LEU A 300 5.82 30.96 -5.70
C LEU A 300 5.09 30.07 -6.71
N ASP A 301 4.15 29.23 -6.26
CA ASP A 301 3.34 28.38 -7.13
C ASP A 301 2.51 29.24 -8.11
N ALA A 302 1.93 30.35 -7.65
CA ALA A 302 1.22 31.27 -8.51
C ALA A 302 2.13 31.87 -9.60
N GLU A 303 3.36 32.25 -9.26
CA GLU A 303 4.36 32.75 -10.22
C GLU A 303 4.74 31.66 -11.25
N VAL A 304 4.98 30.41 -10.79
CA VAL A 304 5.29 29.29 -11.68
C VAL A 304 4.16 29.04 -12.67
N ILE A 305 2.89 29.04 -12.21
CA ILE A 305 1.72 28.87 -13.08
C ILE A 305 1.64 29.97 -14.12
N GLN A 306 1.89 31.23 -13.76
CA GLN A 306 1.90 32.34 -14.71
C GLN A 306 3.03 32.22 -15.75
N LEU A 307 4.23 31.76 -15.32
CA LEU A 307 5.36 31.48 -16.22
C LEU A 307 5.03 30.35 -17.19
N LEU A 308 4.38 29.28 -16.74
CA LEU A 308 3.91 28.20 -17.59
C LEU A 308 2.88 28.69 -18.61
N GLY A 309 1.91 29.52 -18.20
CA GLY A 309 0.95 30.11 -19.12
C GLY A 309 1.63 30.93 -20.23
N ARG A 310 2.62 31.78 -19.87
CA ARG A 310 3.42 32.54 -20.87
C ARG A 310 4.22 31.62 -21.80
N ARG A 311 4.76 30.51 -21.26
CA ARG A 311 5.48 29.51 -22.06
C ARG A 311 4.54 28.82 -23.06
N MET A 312 3.30 28.51 -22.68
CA MET A 312 2.32 27.89 -23.56
C MET A 312 1.89 28.86 -24.70
N ALA A 313 1.73 30.14 -24.42
CA ALA A 313 1.45 31.13 -25.46
C ALA A 313 2.61 31.20 -26.51
N VAL A 314 3.86 31.01 -26.08
CA VAL A 314 4.98 30.88 -27.03
C VAL A 314 4.91 29.58 -27.80
N ALA A 315 4.53 28.47 -27.18
CA ALA A 315 4.35 27.18 -27.87
C ALA A 315 3.25 27.24 -28.95
N GLU A 316 2.16 27.96 -28.71
CA GLU A 316 1.11 28.21 -29.71
C GLU A 316 1.64 28.98 -30.92
N LYS A 317 2.44 30.04 -30.68
CA LYS A 317 3.09 30.78 -31.78
C LYS A 317 4.04 29.90 -32.60
N ILE A 318 4.81 29.02 -31.93
CA ILE A 318 5.65 28.04 -32.63
C ILE A 318 4.77 27.08 -33.45
N GLY A 319 3.62 26.65 -32.93
CA GLY A 319 2.64 25.83 -33.65
C GLY A 319 2.18 26.52 -34.93
N GLN A 320 1.86 27.82 -34.86
CA GLN A 320 1.44 28.60 -36.04
C GLN A 320 2.56 28.65 -37.10
N TYR A 321 3.80 28.99 -36.69
CA TYR A 321 4.93 28.99 -37.63
C TYR A 321 5.18 27.61 -38.28
N LYS A 322 5.00 26.52 -37.52
CA LYS A 322 5.13 25.18 -38.07
C LYS A 322 4.01 24.86 -39.07
N LYS A 323 2.78 25.24 -38.75
CA LYS A 323 1.62 25.09 -39.65
C LYS A 323 1.85 25.83 -40.97
N ASP A 324 2.29 27.09 -40.90
CA ASP A 324 2.52 27.95 -42.07
C ASP A 324 3.66 27.45 -42.96
N ASN A 325 4.53 26.55 -42.47
CA ASN A 325 5.70 26.03 -43.18
C ASN A 325 5.69 24.49 -43.35
N ASP A 326 4.54 23.83 -43.09
CA ASP A 326 4.40 22.37 -43.20
C ASP A 326 5.40 21.56 -42.36
N ILE A 327 5.77 22.06 -41.17
CA ILE A 327 6.74 21.44 -40.26
C ILE A 327 6.00 20.61 -39.20
N THR A 328 6.52 19.41 -38.89
CA THR A 328 5.97 18.53 -37.84
C THR A 328 6.07 19.16 -36.45
N ILE A 329 5.08 18.86 -35.58
CA ILE A 329 5.06 19.34 -34.20
C ILE A 329 6.28 18.80 -33.41
N LEU A 330 6.51 17.49 -33.47
CA LEU A 330 7.59 16.85 -32.71
C LEU A 330 8.95 16.99 -33.44
N GLN A 331 9.92 17.51 -32.71
CA GLN A 331 11.32 17.60 -33.10
C GLN A 331 12.21 16.97 -32.02
N THR A 332 12.50 15.67 -32.15
CA THR A 332 13.16 14.86 -31.10
C THR A 332 14.54 15.41 -30.68
N ALA A 333 15.33 15.91 -31.63
CA ALA A 333 16.63 16.50 -31.31
C ALA A 333 16.50 17.70 -30.36
N ARG A 334 15.50 18.56 -30.61
CA ARG A 334 15.22 19.73 -29.74
C ARG A 334 14.72 19.32 -28.35
N LEU A 335 13.90 18.26 -28.25
CA LEU A 335 13.45 17.73 -26.98
C LEU A 335 14.63 17.27 -26.11
N ASN A 336 15.55 16.49 -26.69
CA ASN A 336 16.75 16.03 -26.00
C ASN A 336 17.62 17.18 -25.51
N GLU A 337 17.87 18.19 -26.36
CA GLU A 337 18.61 19.40 -25.99
C GLU A 337 17.97 20.12 -24.77
N ILE A 338 16.64 20.28 -24.78
CA ILE A 338 15.91 20.92 -23.67
C ILE A 338 16.09 20.10 -22.40
N LEU A 339 15.92 18.79 -22.46
CA LEU A 339 16.05 17.90 -21.32
C LEU A 339 17.44 17.97 -20.69
N ASP A 340 18.49 17.83 -21.50
CA ASP A 340 19.85 17.87 -21.01
C ASP A 340 20.23 19.22 -20.39
N ARG A 341 19.83 20.32 -21.04
CA ARG A 341 20.04 21.66 -20.51
C ARG A 341 19.31 21.85 -19.17
N SER A 342 18.05 21.44 -19.09
CA SER A 342 17.25 21.64 -17.89
C SER A 342 17.71 20.76 -16.74
N LYS A 343 18.17 19.53 -16.98
CA LYS A 343 18.83 18.69 -15.95
C LYS A 343 20.05 19.40 -15.35
N ARG A 344 20.90 20.01 -16.19
CA ARG A 344 22.05 20.79 -15.71
C ARG A 344 21.64 22.02 -14.91
N GLN A 345 20.64 22.77 -15.37
CA GLN A 345 20.12 23.93 -14.65
C GLN A 345 19.45 23.56 -13.34
N GLY A 346 18.63 22.48 -13.33
CA GLY A 346 17.99 21.97 -12.14
C GLY A 346 18.99 21.58 -11.06
N ALA A 347 20.07 20.90 -11.43
CA ALA A 347 21.12 20.51 -10.50
C ALA A 347 21.79 21.71 -9.80
N GLN A 348 21.90 22.86 -10.48
CA GLN A 348 22.48 24.09 -9.89
C GLN A 348 21.61 24.69 -8.77
N VAL A 349 20.30 24.38 -8.75
CA VAL A 349 19.34 24.85 -7.74
C VAL A 349 18.84 23.70 -6.84
N GLY A 350 19.54 22.57 -6.83
CA GLY A 350 19.25 21.44 -5.94
C GLY A 350 18.08 20.56 -6.36
N LEU A 351 17.59 20.68 -7.61
CA LEU A 351 16.55 19.80 -8.14
C LEU A 351 17.12 18.51 -8.69
N THR A 352 16.45 17.39 -8.41
CA THR A 352 16.89 16.07 -8.89
C THR A 352 16.67 15.91 -10.40
N PRO A 353 17.52 15.15 -11.11
CA PRO A 353 17.35 14.86 -12.53
C PRO A 353 16.00 14.20 -12.85
N ASP A 354 15.53 13.30 -11.98
CA ASP A 354 14.24 12.61 -12.10
C ASP A 354 13.05 13.58 -12.00
N PHE A 355 13.10 14.54 -11.07
CA PHE A 355 12.07 15.58 -10.96
C PHE A 355 12.04 16.43 -12.24
N ILE A 356 13.19 16.86 -12.76
CA ILE A 356 13.27 17.69 -13.97
C ILE A 356 12.73 16.92 -15.18
N GLU A 357 13.00 15.63 -15.29
CA GLU A 357 12.50 14.79 -16.39
C GLU A 357 10.98 14.73 -16.40
N ARG A 358 10.36 14.35 -15.27
CA ARG A 358 8.90 14.29 -15.13
C ARG A 358 8.22 15.65 -15.34
N TYR A 359 8.81 16.71 -14.80
CA TYR A 359 8.31 18.06 -14.98
C TYR A 359 8.31 18.46 -16.46
N LEU A 360 9.42 18.21 -17.17
CA LEU A 360 9.53 18.54 -18.59
C LEU A 360 8.65 17.66 -19.46
N GLU A 361 8.45 16.39 -19.11
CA GLU A 361 7.51 15.51 -19.79
C GLU A 361 6.10 16.09 -19.78
N ALA A 362 5.59 16.49 -18.60
CA ALA A 362 4.28 17.11 -18.47
C ALA A 362 4.17 18.43 -19.23
N VAL A 363 5.17 19.31 -19.11
CA VAL A 363 5.22 20.60 -19.80
C VAL A 363 5.35 20.44 -21.31
N HIS A 364 6.06 19.42 -21.78
CA HIS A 364 6.21 19.12 -23.22
C HIS A 364 4.89 18.58 -23.80
N LEU A 365 4.25 17.68 -23.12
CA LEU A 365 2.93 17.12 -23.52
C LEU A 365 1.91 18.26 -23.70
N GLU A 366 1.78 19.17 -22.73
CA GLU A 366 0.88 20.33 -22.84
C GLU A 366 1.26 21.21 -24.05
N SER A 367 2.57 21.41 -24.29
CA SER A 367 3.03 22.19 -25.46
C SER A 367 2.65 21.53 -26.79
N VAL A 368 2.71 20.20 -26.89
CA VAL A 368 2.27 19.44 -28.06
C VAL A 368 0.77 19.59 -28.26
N LEU A 369 -0.03 19.41 -27.20
CA LEU A 369 -1.48 19.57 -27.26
C LEU A 369 -1.91 20.97 -27.74
N ARG A 370 -1.20 22.04 -27.30
CA ARG A 370 -1.45 23.42 -27.73
C ARG A 370 -1.10 23.60 -29.22
N GLN A 371 0.02 23.05 -29.67
CA GLN A 371 0.39 23.10 -31.09
C GLN A 371 -0.58 22.30 -31.97
N GLU A 372 -1.07 21.16 -31.51
CA GLU A 372 -2.09 20.37 -32.23
C GLU A 372 -3.38 21.15 -32.45
N LYS A 373 -3.87 21.86 -31.43
CA LYS A 373 -5.04 22.75 -31.57
C LYS A 373 -4.84 23.79 -32.66
N VAL A 374 -3.69 24.47 -32.63
CA VAL A 374 -3.33 25.44 -33.66
C VAL A 374 -3.29 24.81 -35.06
N MET A 375 -2.72 23.59 -35.19
CA MET A 375 -2.71 22.86 -36.47
C MET A 375 -4.12 22.58 -37.00
N LYS A 376 -5.04 22.25 -36.10
CA LYS A 376 -6.46 21.97 -36.44
C LYS A 376 -7.27 23.25 -36.67
N GLY A 377 -6.79 24.41 -36.28
CA GLY A 377 -7.51 25.70 -36.38
C GLY A 377 -8.53 25.91 -35.26
N GLU A 378 -8.27 25.30 -34.09
CA GLU A 378 -9.10 25.40 -32.88
C GLU A 378 -8.56 26.47 -31.92
#